data_bcbb3a7ef6d59d1c48770e6a06c2c1f4
#
_entry.id   bcbb3a7ef6d59d1c48770e6a06c2c1f4
#
_cell.length_a   1.000
_cell.length_b   1.000
_cell.length_c   1.000
_cell.angle_alpha   90.00
_cell.angle_beta   90.00
_cell.angle_gamma   90.00
#
_symmetry.space_group_name_H-M   'P 1'
#
loop_
_entity.id
_entity.type
_entity.pdbx_description
1 polymer ?
#
loop_
_entity_poly.entity_id
_entity_poly.type
_entity_poly.pdbx_seq_one_letter_code
_entity_poly.pdbx_strand_id
1 'polypeptide(L)'
;MIQISEILELALFKDFKIICGEKYLSNLVNATVILEYESSRMEYDGYGYGYFVLLSYFFADKDPELVNGTLKTLIQKQVSGIAIKIPPEKELPQDIIELAKIYHVPLLTFYDQFMEDLIICINESMKTRAQYVVAEEKLNSIINEKHQPSTIKKIALEINPNFYSNIIAVSISSGDTSNNLKIHTYFDRLMYRQYRDTRIHDYSFVKMGHGVVLICSYMEDNLPESYQEIVNHVYDILINTGFQPTSFYIGICDELMTLERLNESVVKAK
;
A
#
# COMPACT_ATOMS: atom_id res chain seq x y z
N MET A 1 -0.12 -2.46 8.25
CA MET A 1 -0.09 -3.93 7.98
C MET A 1 -0.30 -4.20 6.51
N ILE A 2 0.38 -5.20 5.96
CA ILE A 2 0.28 -5.62 4.55
C ILE A 2 0.26 -7.16 4.51
N GLN A 3 -0.41 -7.77 3.52
CA GLN A 3 -0.34 -9.24 3.33
C GLN A 3 0.88 -9.62 2.50
N ILE A 4 1.40 -10.83 2.69
CA ILE A 4 2.52 -11.33 1.87
C ILE A 4 2.15 -11.38 0.39
N SER A 5 0.90 -11.75 0.05
CA SER A 5 0.38 -11.70 -1.32
C SER A 5 0.52 -10.30 -1.95
N GLU A 6 0.27 -9.25 -1.17
CA GLU A 6 0.41 -7.86 -1.64
C GLU A 6 1.89 -7.45 -1.78
N ILE A 7 2.76 -7.96 -0.89
CA ILE A 7 4.22 -7.77 -1.02
C ILE A 7 4.71 -8.35 -2.36
N LEU A 8 4.24 -9.54 -2.72
CA LEU A 8 4.62 -10.20 -3.97
C LEU A 8 4.14 -9.48 -5.24
N GLU A 9 3.14 -8.58 -5.12
CA GLU A 9 2.70 -7.72 -6.23
C GLU A 9 3.63 -6.51 -6.46
N LEU A 10 4.49 -6.17 -5.49
CA LEU A 10 5.43 -5.05 -5.62
C LEU A 10 6.48 -5.37 -6.69
N ALA A 11 6.94 -4.33 -7.39
CA ALA A 11 7.80 -4.48 -8.56
C ALA A 11 9.10 -5.25 -8.28
N LEU A 12 9.69 -5.07 -7.09
CA LEU A 12 10.95 -5.73 -6.70
C LEU A 12 10.77 -7.21 -6.31
N PHE A 13 9.54 -7.68 -6.14
CA PHE A 13 9.23 -9.04 -5.69
C PHE A 13 8.74 -9.97 -6.80
N LYS A 14 8.67 -9.52 -8.05
CA LYS A 14 8.13 -10.29 -9.19
C LYS A 14 8.88 -11.58 -9.47
N ASP A 15 10.18 -11.62 -9.18
CA ASP A 15 11.04 -12.77 -9.44
C ASP A 15 11.17 -13.70 -8.23
N PHE A 16 10.42 -13.44 -7.17
CA PHE A 16 10.40 -14.32 -6.00
C PHE A 16 9.70 -15.63 -6.32
N LYS A 17 10.30 -16.73 -5.86
CA LYS A 17 9.73 -18.07 -6.00
C LYS A 17 9.14 -18.51 -4.67
N ILE A 18 7.92 -18.98 -4.68
CA ILE A 18 7.28 -19.59 -3.52
C ILE A 18 7.73 -21.04 -3.45
N ILE A 19 8.42 -21.43 -2.37
CA ILE A 19 8.89 -22.79 -2.13
C ILE A 19 7.80 -23.63 -1.47
N CYS A 20 7.09 -23.04 -0.51
CA CYS A 20 5.94 -23.65 0.13
C CYS A 20 5.08 -22.59 0.82
N GLY A 21 3.85 -22.98 1.20
CA GLY A 21 2.98 -22.11 2.00
C GLY A 21 2.10 -21.18 1.20
N GLU A 22 1.76 -21.46 -0.08
CA GLU A 22 0.90 -20.65 -0.94
C GLU A 22 -0.44 -20.31 -0.28
N LYS A 23 -0.97 -21.22 0.56
CA LYS A 23 -2.24 -21.01 1.28
C LYS A 23 -2.15 -19.94 2.38
N TYR A 24 -0.94 -19.57 2.78
CA TYR A 24 -0.67 -18.66 3.89
C TYR A 24 -0.12 -17.31 3.44
N LEU A 25 -0.21 -16.99 2.16
CA LEU A 25 0.18 -15.68 1.61
C LEU A 25 -0.71 -14.52 2.10
N SER A 26 -1.85 -14.84 2.72
CA SER A 26 -2.71 -13.87 3.42
C SER A 26 -2.19 -13.50 4.81
N ASN A 27 -1.11 -14.12 5.30
CA ASN A 27 -0.50 -13.74 6.57
C ASN A 27 -0.14 -12.25 6.58
N LEU A 28 -0.49 -11.58 7.70
CA LEU A 28 -0.26 -10.14 7.86
C LEU A 28 1.17 -9.85 8.30
N VAL A 29 1.75 -8.82 7.72
CA VAL A 29 3.08 -8.31 8.02
C VAL A 29 2.96 -6.93 8.67
N ASN A 30 3.55 -6.78 9.86
CA ASN A 30 3.62 -5.55 10.63
C ASN A 30 5.04 -4.96 10.65
N ALA A 31 6.03 -5.84 10.54
CA ALA A 31 7.44 -5.48 10.57
C ALA A 31 8.24 -6.34 9.60
N THR A 32 9.27 -5.76 9.02
CA THR A 32 10.23 -6.46 8.16
C THR A 32 11.62 -6.34 8.77
N VAL A 33 12.35 -7.44 8.78
CA VAL A 33 13.73 -7.50 9.32
C VAL A 33 14.64 -8.20 8.34
N ILE A 34 15.92 -7.80 8.36
CA ILE A 34 17.00 -8.46 7.61
C ILE A 34 17.85 -9.25 8.59
N LEU A 35 18.12 -10.50 8.27
CA LEU A 35 19.07 -11.35 8.94
C LEU A 35 20.15 -11.78 7.95
N GLU A 36 21.34 -11.21 8.07
CA GLU A 36 22.48 -11.57 7.22
C GLU A 36 23.39 -12.58 7.90
N TYR A 37 24.08 -12.13 8.92
CA TYR A 37 24.95 -12.95 9.74
C TYR A 37 24.72 -12.64 11.22
N GLU A 38 23.79 -13.38 11.77
CA GLU A 38 23.50 -13.27 13.19
C GLU A 38 24.24 -14.36 13.94
N SER A 39 24.97 -13.96 14.97
CA SER A 39 25.68 -14.92 15.78
C SER A 39 24.72 -15.85 16.51
N SER A 40 25.17 -17.05 16.85
CA SER A 40 24.46 -18.04 17.67
C SER A 40 23.97 -17.53 19.05
N ARG A 41 24.28 -16.28 19.37
CA ARG A 41 23.89 -15.60 20.62
C ARG A 41 22.65 -14.72 20.46
N MET A 42 22.08 -14.62 19.25
CA MET A 42 20.87 -13.82 19.05
C MET A 42 19.67 -14.54 19.66
N GLU A 43 19.01 -13.87 20.58
CA GLU A 43 17.74 -14.31 21.15
C GLU A 43 16.62 -13.90 20.21
N TYR A 44 15.92 -14.86 19.63
CA TYR A 44 14.77 -14.61 18.72
C TYR A 44 13.45 -14.43 19.47
N ASP A 45 13.48 -14.12 20.78
CA ASP A 45 12.28 -14.08 21.62
C ASP A 45 11.27 -13.00 21.22
N GLY A 46 11.72 -11.94 20.56
CA GLY A 46 10.85 -10.89 20.02
C GLY A 46 10.20 -11.22 18.67
N TYR A 47 10.62 -12.31 18.02
CA TYR A 47 10.09 -12.68 16.70
C TYR A 47 8.84 -13.56 16.83
N GLY A 48 7.89 -13.37 15.92
CA GLY A 48 6.65 -14.13 15.88
C GLY A 48 5.76 -13.69 14.74
N TYR A 49 4.48 -13.97 14.84
CA TYR A 49 3.50 -13.55 13.86
C TYR A 49 3.51 -12.02 13.71
N GLY A 50 3.48 -11.55 12.47
CA GLY A 50 3.63 -10.13 12.12
C GLY A 50 5.00 -9.80 11.54
N TYR A 51 6.01 -10.64 11.73
CA TYR A 51 7.33 -10.42 11.15
C TYR A 51 7.47 -11.09 9.78
N PHE A 52 7.95 -10.33 8.78
CA PHE A 52 8.42 -10.86 7.50
C PHE A 52 9.95 -10.76 7.49
N VAL A 53 10.62 -11.91 7.41
CA VAL A 53 12.07 -12.02 7.57
C VAL A 53 12.74 -12.17 6.22
N LEU A 54 13.67 -11.28 5.89
CA LEU A 54 14.59 -11.41 4.78
C LEU A 54 15.89 -12.02 5.31
N LEU A 55 16.26 -13.22 4.86
CA LEU A 55 17.40 -13.96 5.38
C LEU A 55 18.40 -14.27 4.27
N SER A 56 19.71 -14.08 4.53
CA SER A 56 20.78 -14.47 3.62
C SER A 56 21.22 -15.91 3.86
N TYR A 57 21.18 -16.74 2.82
CA TYR A 57 21.65 -18.12 2.86
C TYR A 57 23.13 -18.28 2.47
N PHE A 58 23.83 -17.18 2.14
CA PHE A 58 25.22 -17.24 1.70
C PHE A 58 26.19 -17.77 2.76
N PHE A 59 25.85 -17.63 4.03
CA PHE A 59 26.67 -18.16 5.14
C PHE A 59 26.49 -19.67 5.37
N ALA A 60 25.50 -20.32 4.74
CA ALA A 60 25.32 -21.76 4.88
C ALA A 60 26.51 -22.58 4.35
N ASP A 61 27.36 -22.00 3.51
CA ASP A 61 28.61 -22.65 3.05
C ASP A 61 29.67 -22.74 4.15
N LYS A 62 29.63 -21.81 5.10
CA LYS A 62 30.60 -21.76 6.22
C LYS A 62 30.05 -22.43 7.47
N ASP A 63 28.77 -22.21 7.74
CA ASP A 63 28.08 -22.73 8.92
C ASP A 63 26.62 -23.06 8.58
N PRO A 64 26.39 -24.24 7.95
CA PRO A 64 25.04 -24.65 7.59
C PRO A 64 24.17 -24.94 8.82
N GLU A 65 24.74 -25.35 9.96
CA GLU A 65 23.98 -25.62 11.16
C GLU A 65 23.41 -24.34 11.77
N LEU A 66 24.18 -23.27 11.78
CA LEU A 66 23.72 -21.94 12.26
C LEU A 66 22.57 -21.43 11.41
N VAL A 67 22.71 -21.39 10.09
CA VAL A 67 21.67 -20.85 9.21
C VAL A 67 20.41 -21.70 9.24
N ASN A 68 20.54 -23.02 9.19
CA ASN A 68 19.41 -23.95 9.27
C ASN A 68 18.74 -23.91 10.66
N GLY A 69 19.52 -23.78 11.73
CA GLY A 69 19.02 -23.60 13.09
C GLY A 69 18.21 -22.31 13.25
N THR A 70 18.71 -21.21 12.67
CA THR A 70 17.98 -19.94 12.61
C THR A 70 16.65 -20.08 11.88
N LEU A 71 16.65 -20.69 10.69
CA LEU A 71 15.42 -20.93 9.92
C LEU A 71 14.42 -21.75 10.73
N LYS A 72 14.85 -22.86 11.33
CA LYS A 72 13.99 -23.72 12.16
C LYS A 72 13.38 -22.94 13.34
N THR A 73 14.19 -22.11 13.99
CA THR A 73 13.72 -21.29 15.12
C THR A 73 12.66 -20.28 14.68
N LEU A 74 12.89 -19.54 13.58
CA LEU A 74 11.93 -18.57 13.05
C LEU A 74 10.61 -19.24 12.61
N ILE A 75 10.71 -20.41 11.99
CA ILE A 75 9.54 -21.20 11.59
C ILE A 75 8.74 -21.63 12.83
N GLN A 76 9.39 -22.15 13.86
CA GLN A 76 8.75 -22.55 15.12
C GLN A 76 8.12 -21.37 15.87
N LYS A 77 8.69 -20.17 15.74
CA LYS A 77 8.12 -18.90 16.25
C LYS A 77 6.93 -18.41 15.40
N GLN A 78 6.59 -19.12 14.31
CA GLN A 78 5.47 -18.79 13.43
C GLN A 78 5.53 -17.35 12.90
N VAL A 79 6.70 -16.91 12.42
CA VAL A 79 6.79 -15.63 11.72
C VAL A 79 5.83 -15.62 10.53
N SER A 80 5.38 -14.45 10.09
CA SER A 80 4.39 -14.34 9.00
C SER A 80 4.89 -14.90 7.68
N GLY A 81 6.21 -14.85 7.43
CA GLY A 81 6.85 -15.44 6.26
C GLY A 81 8.35 -15.18 6.27
N ILE A 82 9.07 -15.97 5.47
CA ILE A 82 10.52 -15.86 5.33
C ILE A 82 10.86 -15.83 3.84
N ALA A 83 11.59 -14.80 3.41
CA ALA A 83 12.18 -14.71 2.09
C ALA A 83 13.69 -14.89 2.19
N ILE A 84 14.20 -15.87 1.48
CA ILE A 84 15.58 -16.34 1.61
C ILE A 84 16.36 -15.97 0.36
N LYS A 85 17.40 -15.16 0.54
CA LYS A 85 18.36 -14.85 -0.52
C LYS A 85 19.29 -16.03 -0.71
N ILE A 86 19.11 -16.78 -1.79
CA ILE A 86 19.82 -18.04 -2.06
C ILE A 86 20.27 -18.10 -3.52
N PRO A 87 21.51 -18.54 -3.83
CA PRO A 87 21.95 -18.79 -5.19
C PRO A 87 21.05 -19.76 -5.93
N PRO A 88 20.77 -19.55 -7.23
CA PRO A 88 19.83 -20.37 -8.01
C PRO A 88 20.17 -21.86 -8.07
N GLU A 89 21.44 -22.22 -7.92
CA GLU A 89 21.96 -23.59 -7.93
C GLU A 89 21.82 -24.30 -6.58
N LYS A 90 21.43 -23.60 -5.52
CA LYS A 90 21.26 -24.17 -4.19
C LYS A 90 19.78 -24.41 -3.87
N GLU A 91 19.55 -25.46 -3.13
CA GLU A 91 18.23 -25.81 -2.63
C GLU A 91 18.19 -25.75 -1.11
N LEU A 92 17.02 -25.47 -0.57
CA LEU A 92 16.78 -25.54 0.87
C LEU A 92 16.65 -27.01 1.32
N PRO A 93 17.16 -27.35 2.51
CA PRO A 93 16.97 -28.68 3.08
C PRO A 93 15.48 -29.06 3.18
N GLN A 94 15.17 -30.29 2.83
CA GLN A 94 13.78 -30.80 2.79
C GLN A 94 13.09 -30.72 4.16
N ASP A 95 13.84 -30.98 5.24
CA ASP A 95 13.33 -30.90 6.62
C ASP A 95 12.89 -29.48 7.01
N ILE A 96 13.53 -28.44 6.49
CA ILE A 96 13.12 -27.04 6.67
C ILE A 96 11.80 -26.76 5.94
N ILE A 97 11.67 -27.25 4.70
CA ILE A 97 10.44 -27.07 3.90
C ILE A 97 9.25 -27.80 4.58
N GLU A 98 9.47 -29.00 5.08
CA GLU A 98 8.44 -29.75 5.80
C GLU A 98 8.05 -29.09 7.12
N LEU A 99 9.03 -28.58 7.87
CA LEU A 99 8.76 -27.85 9.10
C LEU A 99 7.93 -26.59 8.82
N ALA A 100 8.26 -25.84 7.78
CA ALA A 100 7.52 -24.64 7.39
C ALA A 100 6.06 -24.94 7.00
N LYS A 101 5.80 -26.06 6.33
CA LYS A 101 4.45 -26.52 6.03
C LYS A 101 3.66 -26.84 7.30
N ILE A 102 4.30 -27.49 8.28
CA ILE A 102 3.68 -27.85 9.57
C ILE A 102 3.30 -26.58 10.36
N TYR A 103 4.18 -25.59 10.38
CA TYR A 103 3.98 -24.36 11.14
C TYR A 103 3.26 -23.24 10.34
N HIS A 104 2.84 -23.53 9.10
CA HIS A 104 2.10 -22.60 8.25
C HIS A 104 2.85 -21.31 7.90
N VAL A 105 4.18 -21.39 7.78
CA VAL A 105 5.06 -20.29 7.42
C VAL A 105 5.41 -20.36 5.93
N PRO A 106 4.99 -19.42 5.10
CA PRO A 106 5.42 -19.37 3.71
C PRO A 106 6.91 -19.09 3.59
N LEU A 107 7.59 -19.94 2.79
CA LEU A 107 8.98 -19.76 2.40
C LEU A 107 9.06 -19.29 0.95
N LEU A 108 9.81 -18.23 0.74
CA LEU A 108 10.09 -17.65 -0.57
C LEU A 108 11.60 -17.62 -0.81
N THR A 109 12.01 -17.65 -2.06
CA THR A 109 13.43 -17.48 -2.43
C THR A 109 13.59 -16.39 -3.47
N PHE A 110 14.74 -15.72 -3.43
CA PHE A 110 15.16 -14.69 -4.39
C PHE A 110 16.70 -14.66 -4.46
N TYR A 111 17.26 -13.92 -5.43
CA TYR A 111 18.72 -13.86 -5.60
C TYR A 111 19.25 -12.46 -5.93
N ASP A 112 18.75 -11.81 -6.99
CA ASP A 112 19.37 -10.61 -7.56
C ASP A 112 19.13 -9.32 -6.78
N GLN A 113 18.05 -9.24 -5.98
CA GLN A 113 17.65 -8.02 -5.27
C GLN A 113 18.51 -7.78 -4.03
N PHE A 114 18.74 -6.50 -3.71
CA PHE A 114 19.33 -6.09 -2.44
C PHE A 114 18.25 -6.12 -1.33
N MET A 115 18.58 -6.69 -0.18
CA MET A 115 17.63 -6.84 0.93
C MET A 115 17.21 -5.48 1.51
N GLU A 116 18.09 -4.50 1.47
CA GLU A 116 17.83 -3.12 1.89
C GLU A 116 16.76 -2.46 1.03
N ASP A 117 16.82 -2.64 -0.29
CA ASP A 117 15.81 -2.10 -1.21
C ASP A 117 14.44 -2.76 -0.98
N LEU A 118 14.44 -4.06 -0.69
CA LEU A 118 13.23 -4.81 -0.39
C LEU A 118 12.56 -4.32 0.89
N ILE A 119 13.34 -4.12 1.98
CA ILE A 119 12.79 -3.64 3.26
C ILE A 119 12.26 -2.21 3.13
N ILE A 120 12.95 -1.34 2.39
CA ILE A 120 12.50 0.01 2.10
C ILE A 120 11.17 -0.05 1.34
N CYS A 121 11.07 -0.85 0.29
CA CYS A 121 9.89 -1.00 -0.53
C CYS A 121 8.68 -1.49 0.28
N ILE A 122 8.85 -2.48 1.16
CA ILE A 122 7.78 -2.98 2.05
C ILE A 122 7.36 -1.90 3.04
N ASN A 123 8.32 -1.25 3.70
CA ASN A 123 8.04 -0.24 4.72
C ASN A 123 7.33 0.99 4.12
N GLU A 124 7.73 1.45 2.93
CA GLU A 124 7.04 2.49 2.19
C GLU A 124 5.60 2.08 1.84
N SER A 125 5.39 0.84 1.39
CA SER A 125 4.07 0.32 1.10
C SER A 125 3.18 0.27 2.34
N MET A 126 3.71 -0.20 3.48
CA MET A 126 2.99 -0.20 4.75
C MET A 126 2.63 1.21 5.24
N LYS A 127 3.57 2.16 5.12
CA LYS A 127 3.36 3.56 5.50
C LYS A 127 2.28 4.21 4.63
N THR A 128 2.36 4.01 3.33
CA THR A 128 1.38 4.50 2.36
C THR A 128 -0.02 3.99 2.70
N ARG A 129 -0.15 2.68 2.97
CA ARG A 129 -1.43 2.08 3.35
C ARG A 129 -2.01 2.66 4.66
N ALA A 130 -1.16 2.88 5.67
CA ALA A 130 -1.59 3.51 6.92
C ALA A 130 -2.14 4.93 6.68
N GLN A 131 -1.52 5.69 5.78
CA GLN A 131 -1.97 7.03 5.41
C GLN A 131 -3.34 7.00 4.73
N TYR A 132 -3.64 5.97 3.92
CA TYR A 132 -4.96 5.85 3.28
C TYR A 132 -6.07 5.59 4.27
N VAL A 133 -5.84 4.71 5.25
CA VAL A 133 -6.83 4.45 6.30
C VAL A 133 -7.14 5.73 7.07
N VAL A 134 -6.12 6.50 7.43
CA VAL A 134 -6.28 7.77 8.11
C VAL A 134 -7.03 8.80 7.23
N ALA A 135 -6.69 8.89 5.94
CA ALA A 135 -7.39 9.80 5.02
C ALA A 135 -8.86 9.41 4.83
N GLU A 136 -9.15 8.11 4.72
CA GLU A 136 -10.52 7.59 4.65
C GLU A 136 -11.33 7.92 5.91
N GLU A 137 -10.78 7.66 7.10
CA GLU A 137 -11.42 7.99 8.38
C GLU A 137 -11.72 9.49 8.48
N LYS A 138 -10.77 10.34 8.11
CA LYS A 138 -10.92 11.79 8.11
C LYS A 138 -12.00 12.26 7.14
N LEU A 139 -12.01 11.74 5.91
CA LEU A 139 -13.01 12.11 4.93
C LEU A 139 -14.40 11.60 5.34
N ASN A 140 -14.49 10.40 5.92
CA ASN A 140 -15.73 9.87 6.48
C ASN A 140 -16.26 10.76 7.63
N SER A 141 -15.39 11.23 8.52
CA SER A 141 -15.79 12.17 9.58
C SER A 141 -16.34 13.47 8.99
N ILE A 142 -15.65 14.05 7.99
CA ILE A 142 -16.12 15.27 7.28
C ILE A 142 -17.52 15.07 6.69
N ILE A 143 -17.81 13.90 6.12
CA ILE A 143 -19.08 13.64 5.41
C ILE A 143 -20.22 13.30 6.38
N ASN A 144 -19.94 12.50 7.40
CA ASN A 144 -20.99 11.87 8.23
C ASN A 144 -21.25 12.61 9.55
N GLU A 145 -20.34 13.48 9.99
CA GLU A 145 -20.46 14.23 11.22
C GLU A 145 -20.72 15.72 10.94
N LYS A 146 -21.36 16.40 11.89
CA LYS A 146 -21.58 17.85 11.81
C LYS A 146 -20.35 18.60 12.33
N HIS A 147 -19.61 19.21 11.45
CA HIS A 147 -18.44 20.03 11.78
C HIS A 147 -18.69 21.51 11.46
N GLN A 148 -17.99 22.36 12.22
CA GLN A 148 -17.87 23.79 11.84
C GLN A 148 -16.98 23.91 10.58
N PRO A 149 -17.22 24.90 9.70
CA PRO A 149 -16.42 25.09 8.47
C PRO A 149 -14.92 25.12 8.70
N SER A 150 -14.46 25.77 9.76
CA SER A 150 -13.04 25.81 10.13
C SER A 150 -12.46 24.45 10.52
N THR A 151 -13.28 23.57 11.11
CA THR A 151 -12.89 22.20 11.45
C THR A 151 -12.80 21.36 10.19
N ILE A 152 -13.73 21.49 9.25
CA ILE A 152 -13.67 20.80 7.95
C ILE A 152 -12.36 21.16 7.23
N LYS A 153 -12.02 22.45 7.15
CA LYS A 153 -10.75 22.89 6.57
C LYS A 153 -9.55 22.26 7.25
N LYS A 154 -9.53 22.24 8.58
CA LYS A 154 -8.43 21.66 9.34
C LYS A 154 -8.28 20.16 9.00
N ILE A 155 -9.36 19.39 9.03
CA ILE A 155 -9.34 17.96 8.71
C ILE A 155 -8.93 17.73 7.25
N ALA A 156 -9.40 18.56 6.31
CA ALA A 156 -9.02 18.48 4.91
C ALA A 156 -7.50 18.71 4.71
N LEU A 157 -6.91 19.69 5.40
CA LEU A 157 -5.46 19.93 5.40
C LEU A 157 -4.66 18.83 6.10
N GLU A 158 -5.29 18.01 6.93
CA GLU A 158 -4.65 16.81 7.48
C GLU A 158 -4.70 15.63 6.49
N ILE A 159 -5.61 15.63 5.51
CA ILE A 159 -5.61 14.69 4.36
C ILE A 159 -4.49 15.07 3.39
N ASN A 160 -4.44 16.35 3.00
CA ASN A 160 -3.36 16.88 2.17
C ASN A 160 -3.04 18.32 2.61
N PRO A 161 -1.86 18.57 3.23
CA PRO A 161 -1.47 19.89 3.72
C PRO A 161 -1.26 20.92 2.60
N ASN A 162 -1.18 20.48 1.34
CA ASN A 162 -0.94 21.33 0.18
C ASN A 162 -2.23 21.73 -0.56
N PHE A 163 -3.41 21.39 -0.06
CA PHE A 163 -4.65 21.83 -0.68
C PHE A 163 -4.77 23.34 -0.70
N TYR A 164 -5.16 23.85 -1.86
CA TYR A 164 -5.56 25.23 -2.05
C TYR A 164 -6.97 25.50 -1.53
N SER A 165 -7.35 26.78 -1.47
CA SER A 165 -8.63 27.20 -0.87
C SER A 165 -9.86 26.79 -1.65
N ASN A 166 -9.76 26.63 -2.96
CA ASN A 166 -10.87 26.26 -3.83
C ASN A 166 -10.72 24.81 -4.26
N ILE A 167 -11.80 24.05 -4.12
CA ILE A 167 -11.77 22.59 -4.38
C ILE A 167 -12.98 22.14 -5.20
N ILE A 168 -12.81 21.01 -5.85
CA ILE A 168 -13.90 20.21 -6.40
C ILE A 168 -13.66 18.74 -6.04
N ALA A 169 -14.74 18.06 -5.66
CA ALA A 169 -14.70 16.63 -5.42
C ALA A 169 -15.23 15.85 -6.62
N VAL A 170 -14.64 14.69 -6.85
CA VAL A 170 -15.01 13.71 -7.88
C VAL A 170 -15.20 12.36 -7.23
N SER A 171 -16.35 11.76 -7.41
CA SER A 171 -16.64 10.40 -6.95
C SER A 171 -16.42 9.40 -8.07
N ILE A 172 -15.64 8.37 -7.81
CA ILE A 172 -15.33 7.32 -8.78
C ILE A 172 -15.79 6.00 -8.18
N SER A 173 -16.74 5.32 -8.85
CA SER A 173 -17.30 4.06 -8.38
C SER A 173 -17.48 3.06 -9.51
N SER A 174 -17.54 1.77 -9.19
CA SER A 174 -18.01 0.75 -10.13
C SER A 174 -19.50 0.50 -9.90
N GLY A 175 -20.27 0.34 -10.93
CA GLY A 175 -21.71 0.02 -10.84
C GLY A 175 -22.00 -1.36 -10.22
N ASP A 176 -20.97 -2.16 -9.96
CA ASP A 176 -21.06 -3.50 -9.39
C ASP A 176 -20.17 -3.61 -8.16
N THR A 177 -20.74 -4.01 -7.03
CA THR A 177 -20.03 -4.20 -5.76
C THR A 177 -18.89 -5.21 -5.86
N SER A 178 -18.98 -6.19 -6.79
CA SER A 178 -17.90 -7.15 -7.07
C SER A 178 -16.67 -6.51 -7.72
N ASN A 179 -16.83 -5.36 -8.38
CA ASN A 179 -15.74 -4.61 -9.02
C ASN A 179 -15.10 -3.55 -8.11
N ASN A 180 -15.65 -3.29 -6.91
CA ASN A 180 -15.03 -2.36 -5.95
C ASN A 180 -13.62 -2.81 -5.55
N LEU A 181 -13.39 -4.14 -5.46
CA LEU A 181 -12.06 -4.69 -5.20
C LEU A 181 -11.06 -4.33 -6.31
N LYS A 182 -11.49 -4.33 -7.58
CA LYS A 182 -10.67 -3.93 -8.73
C LYS A 182 -10.33 -2.45 -8.71
N ILE A 183 -11.28 -1.59 -8.34
CA ILE A 183 -11.02 -0.15 -8.14
C ILE A 183 -9.95 0.02 -7.06
N HIS A 184 -10.08 -0.65 -5.94
CA HIS A 184 -9.14 -0.55 -4.84
C HIS A 184 -7.74 -1.06 -5.22
N THR A 185 -7.63 -2.20 -5.90
CA THR A 185 -6.35 -2.73 -6.39
C THR A 185 -5.70 -1.80 -7.42
N TYR A 186 -6.50 -1.24 -8.31
CA TYR A 186 -6.03 -0.27 -9.29
C TYR A 186 -5.51 1.00 -8.62
N PHE A 187 -6.23 1.45 -7.61
CA PHE A 187 -5.89 2.61 -6.80
C PHE A 187 -4.62 2.44 -6.00
N ASP A 188 -4.44 1.28 -5.37
CA ASP A 188 -3.22 0.97 -4.62
C ASP A 188 -1.98 1.06 -5.54
N ARG A 189 -2.13 0.64 -6.82
CA ARG A 189 -1.08 0.81 -7.84
C ARG A 189 -0.85 2.27 -8.24
N LEU A 190 -1.89 3.07 -8.36
CA LEU A 190 -1.79 4.49 -8.70
C LEU A 190 -1.10 5.28 -7.60
N MET A 191 -1.50 5.05 -6.37
CA MET A 191 -1.00 5.77 -5.22
C MET A 191 0.47 5.45 -4.96
N TYR A 192 0.92 4.23 -5.22
CA TYR A 192 2.34 3.88 -5.17
C TYR A 192 3.17 4.69 -6.18
N ARG A 193 2.61 5.02 -7.36
CA ARG A 193 3.26 5.89 -8.35
C ARG A 193 3.24 7.36 -7.94
N GLN A 194 2.16 7.86 -7.39
CA GLN A 194 2.01 9.25 -6.96
C GLN A 194 2.97 9.64 -5.83
N TYR A 195 3.23 8.75 -4.89
CA TYR A 195 4.13 9.02 -3.76
C TYR A 195 5.57 9.33 -4.19
N ARG A 196 5.95 8.97 -5.43
CA ARG A 196 7.26 9.29 -6.01
C ARG A 196 7.30 10.64 -6.73
N ASP A 197 6.16 11.24 -7.06
CA ASP A 197 6.12 12.53 -7.74
C ASP A 197 5.71 13.64 -6.76
N THR A 198 6.71 14.28 -6.16
CA THR A 198 6.54 15.38 -5.20
C THR A 198 5.99 16.67 -5.82
N ARG A 199 5.68 16.69 -7.12
CA ARG A 199 5.15 17.84 -7.86
C ARG A 199 3.62 17.90 -7.89
N ILE A 200 2.93 16.91 -7.31
CA ILE A 200 1.47 16.83 -7.30
C ILE A 200 0.97 17.48 -6.01
N HIS A 201 0.65 18.77 -6.07
CA HIS A 201 0.19 19.55 -4.93
C HIS A 201 -1.30 19.89 -4.98
N ASP A 202 -1.92 19.74 -6.11
CA ASP A 202 -3.26 20.25 -6.43
C ASP A 202 -4.39 19.22 -6.32
N TYR A 203 -4.08 17.94 -6.11
CA TYR A 203 -5.10 16.93 -5.92
C TYR A 203 -4.70 15.78 -4.96
N SER A 204 -5.70 15.10 -4.46
CA SER A 204 -5.53 13.88 -3.66
C SER A 204 -6.63 12.89 -3.93
N PHE A 205 -6.27 11.63 -3.92
CA PHE A 205 -7.23 10.55 -3.94
C PHE A 205 -7.44 10.00 -2.53
N VAL A 206 -8.67 9.74 -2.18
CA VAL A 206 -9.05 9.10 -0.92
C VAL A 206 -9.88 7.85 -1.21
N LYS A 207 -9.41 6.71 -0.73
CA LYS A 207 -10.13 5.44 -0.82
C LYS A 207 -11.36 5.49 0.07
N MET A 208 -12.50 5.06 -0.44
CA MET A 208 -13.76 4.99 0.30
C MET A 208 -14.35 3.60 0.13
N GLY A 209 -15.15 3.13 1.10
CA GLY A 209 -15.70 1.78 1.08
C GLY A 209 -16.41 1.37 -0.22
N HIS A 210 -16.93 2.33 -1.01
CA HIS A 210 -17.65 2.09 -2.26
C HIS A 210 -16.94 2.60 -3.52
N GLY A 211 -15.67 2.99 -3.41
CA GLY A 211 -14.92 3.53 -4.54
C GLY A 211 -13.79 4.45 -4.10
N VAL A 212 -13.62 5.54 -4.83
CA VAL A 212 -12.58 6.53 -4.55
C VAL A 212 -13.13 7.94 -4.72
N VAL A 213 -12.68 8.84 -3.89
CA VAL A 213 -12.90 10.28 -4.03
C VAL A 213 -11.59 10.92 -4.47
N LEU A 214 -11.61 11.61 -5.61
CA LEU A 214 -10.57 12.52 -6.03
C LEU A 214 -10.98 13.93 -5.59
N ILE A 215 -10.09 14.62 -4.89
CA ILE A 215 -10.26 16.02 -4.49
C ILE A 215 -9.22 16.82 -5.28
N CYS A 216 -9.68 17.68 -6.20
CA CYS A 216 -8.82 18.62 -6.90
C CYS A 216 -8.91 19.97 -6.19
N SER A 217 -7.77 20.69 -6.06
CA SER A 217 -7.72 22.01 -5.47
C SER A 217 -7.06 23.01 -6.41
N TYR A 218 -7.49 24.27 -6.34
CA TYR A 218 -7.09 25.33 -7.26
C TYR A 218 -6.61 26.55 -6.51
N MET A 219 -5.54 27.16 -7.02
CA MET A 219 -5.04 28.45 -6.55
C MET A 219 -6.05 29.54 -6.92
N GLU A 220 -6.16 30.56 -6.07
CA GLU A 220 -7.08 31.69 -6.28
C GLU A 220 -6.77 32.46 -7.58
N ASP A 221 -5.49 32.57 -7.94
CA ASP A 221 -5.03 33.24 -9.17
C ASP A 221 -5.17 32.35 -10.44
N ASN A 222 -5.58 31.10 -10.30
CA ASN A 222 -5.61 30.09 -11.38
C ASN A 222 -6.90 29.25 -11.31
N LEU A 223 -8.03 29.92 -11.10
CA LEU A 223 -9.33 29.27 -11.11
C LEU A 223 -9.75 28.92 -12.54
N PRO A 224 -10.34 27.73 -12.77
CA PRO A 224 -10.88 27.38 -14.07
C PRO A 224 -12.03 28.34 -14.45
N GLU A 225 -12.01 28.80 -15.70
CA GLU A 225 -12.96 29.80 -16.23
C GLU A 225 -14.36 29.18 -16.50
N SER A 226 -14.42 27.87 -16.64
CA SER A 226 -15.66 27.13 -16.93
C SER A 226 -15.70 25.76 -16.29
N TYR A 227 -16.91 25.24 -16.11
CA TYR A 227 -17.11 23.84 -15.65
C TYR A 227 -16.49 22.81 -16.63
N GLN A 228 -16.50 23.11 -17.94
CA GLN A 228 -15.87 22.24 -18.94
C GLN A 228 -14.35 22.15 -18.76
N GLU A 229 -13.71 23.20 -18.33
CA GLU A 229 -12.27 23.20 -18.01
C GLU A 229 -11.97 22.33 -16.79
N ILE A 230 -12.83 22.40 -15.77
CA ILE A 230 -12.75 21.49 -14.60
C ILE A 230 -12.86 20.03 -15.05
N VAL A 231 -13.86 19.72 -15.88
CA VAL A 231 -14.08 18.37 -16.39
C VAL A 231 -12.86 17.87 -17.17
N ASN A 232 -12.31 18.69 -18.05
CA ASN A 232 -11.11 18.35 -18.82
C ASN A 232 -9.90 18.11 -17.88
N HIS A 233 -9.68 18.96 -16.90
CA HIS A 233 -8.60 18.79 -15.92
C HIS A 233 -8.74 17.50 -15.13
N VAL A 234 -9.95 17.17 -14.65
CA VAL A 234 -10.23 15.91 -13.96
C VAL A 234 -9.91 14.70 -14.86
N TYR A 235 -10.34 14.74 -16.14
CA TYR A 235 -10.04 13.67 -17.08
C TYR A 235 -8.54 13.54 -17.36
N ASP A 236 -7.82 14.65 -17.47
CA ASP A 236 -6.36 14.66 -17.66
C ASP A 236 -5.64 14.00 -16.46
N ILE A 237 -6.05 14.33 -15.23
CA ILE A 237 -5.53 13.68 -14.02
C ILE A 237 -5.78 12.17 -14.10
N LEU A 238 -7.00 11.74 -14.42
CA LEU A 238 -7.36 10.33 -14.48
C LEU A 238 -6.56 9.58 -15.55
N ILE A 239 -6.47 10.13 -16.75
CA ILE A 239 -5.72 9.53 -17.87
C ILE A 239 -4.22 9.46 -17.55
N ASN A 240 -3.62 10.55 -17.05
CA ASN A 240 -2.20 10.61 -16.71
C ASN A 240 -1.83 9.64 -15.57
N THR A 241 -2.78 9.34 -14.71
CA THR A 241 -2.62 8.31 -13.67
C THR A 241 -2.85 6.88 -14.21
N GLY A 242 -3.17 6.74 -15.51
CA GLY A 242 -3.40 5.46 -16.20
C GLY A 242 -4.81 4.89 -15.95
N PHE A 243 -5.74 5.70 -15.44
CA PHE A 243 -7.12 5.31 -15.21
C PHE A 243 -7.88 5.19 -16.54
N GLN A 244 -8.69 4.14 -16.68
CA GLN A 244 -9.57 3.98 -17.85
C GLN A 244 -10.99 4.43 -17.50
N PRO A 245 -11.38 5.69 -17.82
CA PRO A 245 -12.65 6.27 -17.41
C PRO A 245 -13.89 5.49 -17.85
N THR A 246 -13.79 4.77 -18.98
CA THR A 246 -14.89 4.02 -19.58
C THR A 246 -15.38 2.83 -18.77
N SER A 247 -14.62 2.42 -17.74
CA SER A 247 -14.96 1.25 -16.90
C SER A 247 -15.63 1.62 -15.58
N PHE A 248 -15.85 2.92 -15.32
CA PHE A 248 -16.31 3.40 -14.02
C PHE A 248 -17.33 4.52 -14.17
N TYR A 249 -18.16 4.69 -13.14
CA TYR A 249 -19.02 5.86 -12.98
C TYR A 249 -18.20 6.97 -12.32
N ILE A 250 -18.21 8.15 -12.96
CA ILE A 250 -17.51 9.33 -12.47
C ILE A 250 -18.54 10.42 -12.27
N GLY A 251 -18.76 10.80 -11.00
CA GLY A 251 -19.56 11.96 -10.65
C GLY A 251 -18.66 13.11 -10.27
N ILE A 252 -18.87 14.28 -10.85
CA ILE A 252 -18.10 15.50 -10.57
C ILE A 252 -19.05 16.50 -9.93
N CYS A 253 -18.64 17.14 -8.83
CA CYS A 253 -19.40 18.22 -8.22
C CYS A 253 -19.65 19.33 -9.27
N ASP A 254 -20.84 19.87 -9.31
CA ASP A 254 -21.31 20.81 -10.31
C ASP A 254 -20.81 22.25 -10.13
N GLU A 255 -20.18 22.53 -8.98
CA GLU A 255 -19.64 23.85 -8.65
C GLU A 255 -18.30 23.78 -7.91
N LEU A 256 -17.45 24.78 -8.13
CA LEU A 256 -16.25 24.98 -7.33
C LEU A 256 -16.63 25.48 -5.94
N MET A 257 -16.08 24.85 -4.91
CA MET A 257 -16.38 25.16 -3.50
C MET A 257 -15.12 25.56 -2.74
N THR A 258 -15.29 26.21 -1.60
CA THR A 258 -14.17 26.44 -0.69
C THR A 258 -13.85 25.17 0.09
N LEU A 259 -12.62 25.04 0.58
CA LEU A 259 -12.16 23.88 1.34
C LEU A 259 -12.98 23.62 2.60
N GLU A 260 -13.59 24.65 3.17
CA GLU A 260 -14.51 24.60 4.30
C GLU A 260 -15.84 23.89 3.98
N ARG A 261 -16.16 23.69 2.70
CA ARG A 261 -17.37 23.04 2.19
C ARG A 261 -17.05 21.69 1.49
N LEU A 262 -15.93 21.07 1.83
CA LEU A 262 -15.52 19.79 1.22
C LEU A 262 -16.58 18.69 1.39
N ASN A 263 -17.27 18.63 2.53
CA ASN A 263 -18.38 17.71 2.77
C ASN A 263 -19.49 17.86 1.72
N GLU A 264 -19.91 19.09 1.39
CA GLU A 264 -20.93 19.36 0.40
C GLU A 264 -20.46 18.98 -1.00
N SER A 265 -19.22 19.32 -1.35
CA SER A 265 -18.62 18.96 -2.65
C SER A 265 -18.59 17.44 -2.87
N VAL A 266 -18.23 16.66 -1.84
CA VAL A 266 -18.20 15.19 -1.94
C VAL A 266 -19.62 14.60 -2.05
N VAL A 267 -20.60 15.16 -1.33
CA VAL A 267 -21.99 14.70 -1.42
C VAL A 267 -22.60 14.97 -2.79
N LYS A 268 -22.32 16.14 -3.38
CA LYS A 268 -22.80 16.49 -4.73
C LYS A 268 -22.14 15.69 -5.84
N ALA A 269 -20.93 15.18 -5.63
CA ALA A 269 -20.22 14.34 -6.59
C ALA A 269 -20.70 12.87 -6.61
N LYS A 270 -21.50 12.44 -5.64
CA LYS A 270 -22.08 11.08 -5.57
C LYS A 270 -23.35 10.96 -6.38
#